data_8ed401bdc16f906c49e02dcfb068b083
#
_entry.id   8ed401bdc16f906c49e02dcfb068b083
#
_cell.length_a   1.000
_cell.length_b   1.000
_cell.length_c   1.000
_cell.angle_alpha   90.00
_cell.angle_beta   90.00
_cell.angle_gamma   90.00
#
_symmetry.space_group_name_H-M   'P 1'
#
loop_
_entity.id
_entity.type
_entity.pdbx_description
1 polymer ?
#
loop_
_entity_poly.entity_id
_entity_poly.type
_entity_poly.pdbx_seq_one_letter_code
_entity_poly.pdbx_strand_id
1 'polypeptide(L)'
;MCIRDRYLRRLPSGLYLGEGCNLYQEDGSLAAIEEGSFSAYRWEGQCFAPLAVERPFQPAALTREPLAASPLEAPTLRELFLGGERPVTWQRLSVSTAEGFVEIPGPYDVGQLYADGQLVADSFYYGAPWRVPASLLYGKECFLALSELGGNFYREF
;
A
#
# COMPACT_ATOMS: atom_id res chain seq x y z
N MET A 1 -8.64 -8.90 23.16
CA MET A 1 -9.03 -7.48 23.08
C MET A 1 -8.44 -6.96 21.77
N CYS A 2 -9.24 -6.93 20.69
CA CYS A 2 -8.76 -6.40 19.41
C CYS A 2 -8.58 -4.90 19.56
N ILE A 3 -7.34 -4.44 19.49
CA ILE A 3 -7.05 -3.02 19.35
C ILE A 3 -7.53 -2.69 17.94
N ARG A 4 -8.67 -2.01 17.80
CA ARG A 4 -9.07 -1.45 16.52
C ARG A 4 -8.09 -0.37 16.18
N ASP A 5 -7.42 -0.50 15.05
CA ASP A 5 -6.51 0.52 14.57
C ASP A 5 -7.27 1.83 14.38
N ARG A 6 -6.72 2.90 14.92
CA ARG A 6 -7.26 4.25 14.83
C ARG A 6 -6.35 5.11 13.99
N TYR A 7 -6.91 5.73 12.95
CA TYR A 7 -6.17 6.55 12.01
C TYR A 7 -6.71 7.97 12.01
N LEU A 8 -5.90 8.91 12.48
CA LEU A 8 -6.19 10.34 12.35
C LEU A 8 -5.65 10.84 11.00
N ARG A 9 -6.51 11.43 10.19
CA ARG A 9 -6.17 11.92 8.86
C ARG A 9 -6.57 13.37 8.66
N ARG A 10 -5.63 14.19 8.20
CA ARG A 10 -5.93 15.52 7.66
C ARG A 10 -6.02 15.40 6.15
N LEU A 11 -7.22 15.62 5.62
CA LEU A 11 -7.53 15.62 4.19
C LEU A 11 -7.90 17.05 3.75
N PRO A 12 -7.95 17.34 2.45
CA PRO A 12 -8.32 18.67 1.96
C PRO A 12 -9.66 19.18 2.51
N SER A 13 -10.63 18.29 2.72
CA SER A 13 -11.97 18.61 3.24
C SER A 13 -12.07 18.67 4.76
N GLY A 14 -11.00 18.36 5.52
CA GLY A 14 -11.02 18.45 6.97
C GLY A 14 -10.16 17.44 7.72
N LEU A 15 -10.43 17.32 9.02
CA LEU A 15 -9.78 16.36 9.92
C LEU A 15 -10.72 15.22 10.22
N TYR A 16 -10.25 13.99 10.06
CA TYR A 16 -11.03 12.76 10.17
C TYR A 16 -10.35 11.74 11.07
N LEU A 17 -11.16 10.92 11.73
CA LEU A 17 -10.74 9.76 12.50
C LEU A 17 -11.42 8.51 11.94
N GLY A 18 -10.63 7.51 11.56
CA GLY A 18 -11.10 6.17 11.20
C GLY A 18 -10.79 5.17 12.31
N GLU A 19 -11.74 4.33 12.66
CA GLU A 19 -11.58 3.17 13.53
C GLU A 19 -11.85 1.89 12.72
N GLY A 20 -10.83 1.04 12.54
CA GLY A 20 -10.92 -0.13 11.67
C GLY A 20 -10.94 0.21 10.17
N CYS A 21 -10.59 1.43 9.80
CA CYS A 21 -10.46 1.85 8.41
C CYS A 21 -9.43 2.97 8.26
N ASN A 22 -8.85 3.07 7.07
CA ASN A 22 -8.02 4.20 6.68
C ASN A 22 -8.82 5.09 5.70
N LEU A 23 -8.97 6.37 6.03
CA LEU A 23 -9.75 7.32 5.24
C LEU A 23 -8.86 8.05 4.23
N TYR A 24 -9.38 8.27 3.03
CA TYR A 24 -8.73 9.05 1.98
C TYR A 24 -9.78 9.81 1.17
N GLN A 25 -9.31 10.74 0.34
CA GLN A 25 -10.18 11.53 -0.53
C GLN A 25 -9.82 11.28 -1.99
N GLU A 26 -10.84 11.12 -2.82
CA GLU A 26 -10.71 10.90 -4.26
C GLU A 26 -11.87 11.60 -4.98
N ASP A 27 -11.57 12.37 -6.01
CA ASP A 27 -12.57 13.21 -6.73
C ASP A 27 -13.45 14.05 -5.79
N GLY A 28 -12.87 14.59 -4.71
CA GLY A 28 -13.60 15.36 -3.70
C GLY A 28 -14.46 14.52 -2.76
N SER A 29 -14.62 13.23 -2.98
CA SER A 29 -15.42 12.33 -2.15
C SER A 29 -14.55 11.60 -1.13
N LEU A 30 -15.09 11.39 0.07
CA LEU A 30 -14.44 10.60 1.11
C LEU A 30 -14.66 9.10 0.87
N ALA A 31 -13.60 8.32 0.97
CA ALA A 31 -13.63 6.88 0.85
C ALA A 31 -12.86 6.22 2.01
N ALA A 32 -13.14 4.95 2.28
CA ALA A 32 -12.51 4.18 3.33
C ALA A 32 -11.91 2.88 2.78
N ILE A 33 -10.68 2.57 3.21
CA ILE A 33 -10.10 1.23 3.10
C ILE A 33 -10.39 0.53 4.42
N GLU A 34 -11.21 -0.50 4.37
CA GLU A 34 -11.69 -1.22 5.54
C GLU A 34 -11.16 -2.65 5.60
N GLU A 35 -11.02 -3.17 6.83
CA GLU A 35 -10.74 -4.57 7.11
C GLU A 35 -11.86 -5.15 8.00
N GLY A 36 -13.11 -5.11 7.50
CA GLY A 36 -14.29 -5.54 8.23
C GLY A 36 -15.18 -4.39 8.68
N SER A 37 -15.77 -4.48 9.89
CA SER A 37 -16.61 -3.40 10.41
C SER A 37 -15.78 -2.20 10.85
N PHE A 38 -16.17 -1.01 10.42
CA PHE A 38 -15.45 0.22 10.73
C PHE A 38 -16.38 1.33 11.20
N SER A 39 -15.79 2.40 11.75
CA SER A 39 -16.46 3.64 12.08
C SER A 39 -15.61 4.82 11.61
N ALA A 40 -16.26 5.85 11.10
CA ALA A 40 -15.61 7.06 10.66
C ALA A 40 -16.20 8.29 11.36
N TYR A 41 -15.38 9.29 11.60
CA TYR A 41 -15.76 10.52 12.29
C TYR A 41 -15.11 11.72 11.62
N ARG A 42 -15.80 12.86 11.66
CA ARG A 42 -15.28 14.16 11.23
C ARG A 42 -15.11 15.09 12.41
N TRP A 43 -14.03 15.84 12.44
CA TRP A 43 -13.83 16.89 13.44
C TRP A 43 -14.69 18.12 13.14
N GLU A 44 -15.50 18.55 14.10
CA GLU A 44 -16.42 19.68 14.00
C GLU A 44 -16.02 20.87 14.89
N GLY A 45 -14.72 20.98 15.20
CA GLY A 45 -14.18 22.10 15.96
C GLY A 45 -14.09 21.86 17.49
N GLN A 46 -14.97 21.01 18.05
CA GLN A 46 -14.97 20.69 19.48
C GLN A 46 -14.98 19.16 19.73
N CYS A 47 -15.54 18.39 18.85
CA CYS A 47 -15.63 16.94 18.97
C CYS A 47 -15.57 16.26 17.61
N PHE A 48 -15.38 14.94 17.61
CA PHE A 48 -15.54 14.09 16.44
C PHE A 48 -17.00 13.61 16.35
N ALA A 49 -17.69 14.01 15.28
CA ALA A 49 -19.04 13.58 14.98
C ALA A 49 -19.00 12.34 14.06
N PRO A 50 -19.92 11.36 14.26
CA PRO A 50 -20.02 10.20 13.40
C PRO A 50 -20.28 10.60 11.95
N LEU A 51 -19.64 9.88 11.02
CA LEU A 51 -19.72 10.12 9.59
C LEU A 51 -20.02 8.81 8.86
N ALA A 52 -21.00 8.82 7.97
CA ALA A 52 -21.21 7.72 7.04
C ALA A 52 -20.28 7.84 5.85
N VAL A 53 -19.56 6.75 5.54
CA VAL A 53 -18.74 6.62 4.33
C VAL A 53 -19.35 5.54 3.48
N GLU A 54 -20.03 5.94 2.42
CA GLU A 54 -20.79 5.02 1.56
C GLU A 54 -19.99 4.51 0.35
N ARG A 55 -18.86 5.14 0.05
CA ARG A 55 -18.05 4.79 -1.11
C ARG A 55 -17.20 3.56 -0.81
N PRO A 56 -17.41 2.43 -1.53
CA PRO A 56 -16.55 1.26 -1.40
C PRO A 56 -15.14 1.60 -1.93
N PHE A 57 -14.13 0.96 -1.34
CA PHE A 57 -12.76 1.05 -1.85
C PHE A 57 -12.68 0.47 -3.26
N GLN A 58 -12.11 1.25 -4.18
CA GLN A 58 -11.73 0.80 -5.51
C GLN A 58 -10.27 1.17 -5.72
N PRO A 59 -9.40 0.18 -6.02
CA PRO A 59 -8.00 0.49 -6.28
C PRO A 59 -7.87 1.33 -7.56
N ALA A 60 -6.96 2.29 -7.54
CA ALA A 60 -6.55 3.00 -8.74
C ALA A 60 -5.92 2.04 -9.75
N ALA A 61 -6.09 2.30 -11.03
CA ALA A 61 -5.55 1.47 -12.08
C ALA A 61 -4.01 1.46 -12.03
N LEU A 62 -3.43 0.26 -11.89
CA LEU A 62 -2.00 0.01 -11.87
C LEU A 62 -1.61 -0.83 -13.09
N THR A 63 -0.74 -0.28 -13.93
CA THR A 63 -0.11 -1.05 -15.01
C THR A 63 1.20 -1.65 -14.50
N ARG A 64 1.41 -2.94 -14.78
CA ARG A 64 2.59 -3.71 -14.36
C ARG A 64 3.22 -4.35 -15.57
N GLU A 65 4.46 -4.02 -15.85
CA GLU A 65 5.25 -4.56 -16.96
C GLU A 65 6.44 -5.36 -16.41
N PRO A 66 6.49 -6.69 -16.63
CA PRO A 66 7.61 -7.50 -16.19
C PRO A 66 8.93 -7.05 -16.83
N LEU A 67 10.01 -7.06 -16.06
CA LEU A 67 11.36 -6.79 -16.52
C LEU A 67 12.22 -8.05 -16.38
N ALA A 68 13.09 -8.30 -17.38
CA ALA A 68 13.97 -9.46 -17.41
C ALA A 68 15.12 -9.37 -16.39
N ALA A 69 15.49 -8.16 -15.96
CA ALA A 69 16.58 -7.91 -15.03
C ALA A 69 16.28 -6.69 -14.14
N SER A 70 17.07 -6.53 -13.07
CA SER A 70 17.01 -5.34 -12.22
C SER A 70 17.28 -4.07 -13.03
N PRO A 71 16.41 -3.07 -12.98
CA PRO A 71 16.63 -1.78 -13.59
C PRO A 71 17.52 -0.85 -12.75
N LEU A 72 17.85 -1.26 -11.52
CA LEU A 72 18.59 -0.47 -10.54
C LEU A 72 19.86 -1.21 -10.10
N GLU A 73 20.92 -0.46 -9.84
CA GLU A 73 22.13 -0.94 -9.18
C GLU A 73 21.98 -0.99 -7.64
N ALA A 74 20.76 -1.05 -7.14
CA ALA A 74 20.48 -1.08 -5.72
C ALA A 74 20.93 -2.41 -5.10
N PRO A 75 21.26 -2.42 -3.79
CA PRO A 75 21.40 -3.66 -3.06
C PRO A 75 20.14 -4.49 -3.28
N THR A 76 20.35 -5.72 -3.72
CA THR A 76 19.24 -6.63 -3.94
C THR A 76 18.61 -7.00 -2.59
N LEU A 77 17.33 -7.35 -2.58
CA LEU A 77 16.67 -7.92 -1.40
C LEU A 77 17.46 -9.08 -0.76
N ARG A 78 18.34 -9.73 -1.52
CA ARG A 78 19.30 -10.72 -1.04
C ARG A 78 20.21 -10.23 0.07
N GLU A 79 20.69 -8.99 -0.02
CA GLU A 79 21.62 -8.41 0.96
C GLU A 79 20.92 -8.02 2.26
N LEU A 80 19.64 -7.71 2.17
CA LEU A 80 18.83 -7.33 3.33
C LEU A 80 18.27 -8.53 4.09
N PHE A 81 18.14 -9.69 3.46
CA PHE A 81 17.50 -10.87 4.03
C PHE A 81 18.39 -12.11 4.05
N LEU A 82 19.32 -12.14 5.01
CA LEU A 82 19.89 -13.35 5.63
C LEU A 82 20.27 -14.50 4.68
N GLY A 83 21.16 -14.24 3.75
CA GLY A 83 22.04 -15.30 3.21
C GLY A 83 21.39 -16.37 2.35
N GLY A 84 20.17 -16.16 1.83
CA GLY A 84 19.54 -17.07 0.89
C GLY A 84 19.45 -16.48 -0.51
N GLU A 85 19.85 -17.25 -1.53
CA GLU A 85 19.61 -16.86 -2.92
C GLU A 85 18.12 -17.03 -3.26
N ARG A 86 17.31 -16.00 -3.00
CA ARG A 86 15.90 -15.99 -3.39
C ARG A 86 15.74 -15.29 -4.73
N PRO A 87 14.95 -15.86 -5.65
CA PRO A 87 14.62 -15.16 -6.88
C PRO A 87 13.88 -13.85 -6.58
N VAL A 88 14.27 -12.80 -7.26
CA VAL A 88 13.61 -11.49 -7.23
C VAL A 88 13.06 -11.20 -8.61
N THR A 89 11.77 -10.92 -8.67
CA THR A 89 11.11 -10.45 -9.90
C THR A 89 11.03 -8.95 -9.91
N TRP A 90 11.29 -8.35 -11.07
CA TRP A 90 11.23 -6.92 -11.27
C TRP A 90 10.09 -6.56 -12.21
N GLN A 91 9.43 -5.46 -11.93
CA GLN A 91 8.36 -4.92 -12.74
C GLN A 91 8.46 -3.40 -12.81
N ARG A 92 8.18 -2.84 -13.98
CA ARG A 92 7.91 -1.41 -14.11
C ARG A 92 6.46 -1.16 -13.76
N LEU A 93 6.20 -0.09 -12.99
CA LEU A 93 4.87 0.32 -12.60
C LEU A 93 4.51 1.67 -13.19
N SER A 94 3.23 1.83 -13.53
CA SER A 94 2.67 3.15 -13.85
C SER A 94 1.24 3.28 -13.35
N VAL A 95 0.88 4.48 -12.94
CA VAL A 95 -0.46 4.83 -12.47
C VAL A 95 -0.98 6.03 -13.24
N SER A 96 -2.29 6.07 -13.46
CA SER A 96 -2.96 7.15 -14.22
C SER A 96 -3.40 8.33 -13.35
N THR A 97 -3.37 8.19 -12.02
CA THR A 97 -3.82 9.21 -11.07
C THR A 97 -2.91 9.28 -9.85
N ALA A 98 -2.83 10.47 -9.23
CA ALA A 98 -2.18 10.67 -7.93
C ALA A 98 -3.10 10.37 -6.76
N GLU A 99 -4.40 10.18 -7.00
CA GLU A 99 -5.41 10.00 -5.96
C GLU A 99 -5.64 8.53 -5.65
N GLY A 100 -6.02 8.27 -4.40
CA GLY A 100 -6.36 6.94 -3.92
C GLY A 100 -5.15 6.03 -3.70
N PHE A 101 -5.40 4.73 -3.80
CA PHE A 101 -4.42 3.68 -3.53
C PHE A 101 -4.41 2.66 -4.66
N VAL A 102 -3.24 2.16 -4.97
CA VAL A 102 -3.06 0.97 -5.81
C VAL A 102 -2.94 -0.27 -4.94
N GLU A 103 -3.30 -1.43 -5.48
CA GLU A 103 -3.11 -2.72 -4.83
C GLU A 103 -2.06 -3.55 -5.57
N ILE A 104 -1.08 -4.04 -4.81
CA ILE A 104 -0.08 -5.00 -5.29
C ILE A 104 -0.45 -6.36 -4.68
N PRO A 105 -0.96 -7.29 -5.50
CA PRO A 105 -1.36 -8.60 -4.99
C PRO A 105 -0.14 -9.47 -4.64
N GLY A 106 -0.31 -10.36 -3.66
CA GLY A 106 0.61 -11.44 -3.35
C GLY A 106 0.31 -12.75 -4.11
N PRO A 107 1.01 -13.84 -3.76
CA PRO A 107 1.98 -13.94 -2.68
C PRO A 107 3.38 -13.49 -3.06
N TYR A 108 4.12 -12.94 -2.11
CA TYR A 108 5.55 -12.65 -2.15
C TYR A 108 6.08 -12.70 -0.70
N ASP A 109 7.38 -12.73 -0.49
CA ASP A 109 7.94 -12.66 0.86
C ASP A 109 8.16 -11.19 1.24
N VAL A 110 8.95 -10.50 0.45
CA VAL A 110 9.23 -9.07 0.61
C VAL A 110 8.98 -8.35 -0.70
N GLY A 111 8.34 -7.19 -0.62
CA GLY A 111 8.19 -6.24 -1.71
C GLY A 111 8.93 -4.96 -1.42
N GLN A 112 9.61 -4.40 -2.42
CA GLN A 112 10.23 -3.08 -2.37
C GLN A 112 9.78 -2.26 -3.56
N LEU A 113 9.40 -1.02 -3.28
CA LEU A 113 8.90 -0.08 -4.27
C LEU A 113 9.88 1.09 -4.41
N TYR A 114 10.31 1.31 -5.61
CA TYR A 114 11.23 2.39 -5.97
C TYR A 114 10.54 3.41 -6.86
N ALA A 115 10.78 4.69 -6.60
CA ALA A 115 10.35 5.80 -7.44
C ALA A 115 11.54 6.73 -7.66
N ASP A 116 11.83 7.04 -8.93
CA ASP A 116 12.97 7.86 -9.34
C ASP A 116 14.30 7.39 -8.72
N GLY A 117 14.50 6.06 -8.67
CA GLY A 117 15.71 5.44 -8.14
C GLY A 117 15.81 5.36 -6.60
N GLN A 118 14.81 5.83 -5.87
CA GLN A 118 14.78 5.80 -4.40
C GLN A 118 13.76 4.79 -3.88
N LEU A 119 14.10 4.07 -2.81
CA LEU A 119 13.16 3.22 -2.08
C LEU A 119 12.12 4.11 -1.40
N VAL A 120 10.85 3.98 -1.78
CA VAL A 120 9.75 4.79 -1.25
C VAL A 120 8.82 4.03 -0.34
N ALA A 121 8.76 2.71 -0.47
CA ALA A 121 7.98 1.82 0.41
C ALA A 121 8.50 0.40 0.34
N ASP A 122 8.24 -0.36 1.41
CA ASP A 122 8.50 -1.79 1.48
C ASP A 122 7.35 -2.50 2.19
N SER A 123 7.24 -3.81 1.98
CA SER A 123 6.19 -4.63 2.57
C SER A 123 6.64 -6.07 2.76
N PHE A 124 6.23 -6.64 3.88
CA PHE A 124 6.22 -8.09 4.10
C PHE A 124 4.81 -8.61 3.84
N TYR A 125 4.70 -9.67 3.03
CA TYR A 125 3.39 -10.23 2.74
C TYR A 125 2.79 -10.92 3.98
N TYR A 126 1.60 -10.53 4.34
CA TYR A 126 0.86 -11.04 5.51
C TYR A 126 -0.51 -11.63 5.15
N GLY A 127 -0.74 -11.98 3.88
CA GLY A 127 -1.97 -12.60 3.41
C GLY A 127 -2.99 -11.64 2.78
N ALA A 128 -2.68 -10.33 2.71
CA ALA A 128 -3.52 -9.33 2.06
C ALA A 128 -2.75 -8.55 0.98
N PRO A 129 -3.43 -7.96 -0.01
CA PRO A 129 -2.79 -7.10 -0.99
C PRO A 129 -2.10 -5.90 -0.33
N TRP A 130 -0.93 -5.54 -0.82
CA TRP A 130 -0.23 -4.35 -0.38
C TRP A 130 -0.86 -3.10 -0.99
N ARG A 131 -1.40 -2.22 -0.15
CA ARG A 131 -2.01 -0.96 -0.57
C ARG A 131 -1.03 0.18 -0.44
N VAL A 132 -0.76 0.84 -1.57
CA VAL A 132 0.21 1.92 -1.69
C VAL A 132 -0.49 3.18 -2.18
N PRO A 133 -0.27 4.36 -1.55
CA PRO A 133 -0.81 5.61 -2.08
C PRO A 133 -0.34 5.84 -3.52
N ALA A 134 -1.28 6.08 -4.43
CA ALA A 134 -0.99 6.31 -5.85
C ALA A 134 -0.07 7.53 -6.06
N SER A 135 -0.15 8.51 -5.16
CA SER A 135 0.72 9.72 -5.17
C SER A 135 2.21 9.42 -5.03
N LEU A 136 2.59 8.28 -4.46
CA LEU A 136 3.99 7.86 -4.39
C LEU A 136 4.56 7.49 -5.76
N LEU A 137 3.69 7.08 -6.69
CA LEU A 137 4.05 6.54 -8.00
C LEU A 137 3.75 7.50 -9.15
N TYR A 138 2.75 8.35 -8.99
CA TYR A 138 2.24 9.19 -10.07
C TYR A 138 3.31 10.14 -10.63
N GLY A 139 3.47 10.11 -11.96
CA GLY A 139 4.43 10.97 -12.68
C GLY A 139 5.90 10.63 -12.46
N LYS A 140 6.21 9.47 -11.89
CA LYS A 140 7.57 9.02 -11.57
C LYS A 140 7.94 7.75 -12.35
N GLU A 141 9.24 7.52 -12.51
CA GLU A 141 9.74 6.23 -12.96
C GLU A 141 9.73 5.24 -11.80
N CYS A 142 8.83 4.25 -11.87
CA CYS A 142 8.59 3.35 -10.74
C CYS A 142 8.93 1.91 -11.06
N PHE A 143 9.57 1.24 -10.08
CA PHE A 143 9.92 -0.17 -10.14
C PHE A 143 9.51 -0.89 -8.86
N LEU A 144 9.03 -2.11 -9.04
CA LEU A 144 8.68 -3.05 -7.98
C LEU A 144 9.61 -4.24 -8.04
N ALA A 145 10.24 -4.54 -6.91
CA ALA A 145 10.97 -5.77 -6.66
C ALA A 145 10.17 -6.66 -5.71
N LEU A 146 9.92 -7.90 -6.10
CA LEU A 146 9.25 -8.90 -5.27
C LEU A 146 10.14 -10.12 -5.12
N SER A 147 10.43 -10.53 -3.88
CA SER A 147 11.07 -11.81 -3.60
C SER A 147 10.03 -12.93 -3.52
N GLU A 148 10.36 -14.10 -4.07
CA GLU A 148 9.49 -15.26 -3.96
C GLU A 148 9.41 -15.77 -2.52
N LEU A 149 8.25 -16.34 -2.15
CA LEU A 149 8.08 -16.99 -0.86
C LEU A 149 9.09 -18.14 -0.71
N GLY A 150 9.95 -18.04 0.28
CA GLY A 150 10.78 -19.16 0.70
C GLY A 150 9.89 -20.26 1.29
N GLY A 151 9.93 -21.46 0.71
CA GLY A 151 8.96 -22.54 0.96
C GLY A 151 8.85 -23.05 2.41
N ASN A 152 9.53 -22.48 3.38
CA ASN A 152 9.55 -22.96 4.76
C ASN A 152 9.06 -21.96 5.82
N PHE A 153 8.85 -20.70 5.49
CA PHE A 153 8.59 -19.70 6.53
C PHE A 153 7.13 -19.70 7.05
N TYR A 154 6.16 -20.21 6.27
CA TYR A 154 4.74 -20.18 6.62
C TYR A 154 4.11 -21.56 6.85
N ARG A 155 4.92 -22.64 6.94
CA ARG A 155 4.41 -23.99 7.19
C ARG A 155 4.40 -24.44 8.64
N GLU A 156 4.91 -23.62 9.56
CA GLU A 156 5.06 -23.99 10.98
C GLU A 156 4.19 -23.16 11.94
N PHE A 157 3.14 -22.52 11.45
CA PHE A 157 2.16 -21.86 12.33
C PHE A 157 0.75 -22.38 12.10
#